data_d30973bc5d004f3214be08427e877860
#
_entry.id   d30973bc5d004f3214be08427e877860
#
_cell.length_a   1.000
_cell.length_b   1.000
_cell.length_c   1.000
_cell.angle_alpha   90.00
_cell.angle_beta   90.00
_cell.angle_gamma   90.00
#
_symmetry.space_group_name_H-M   'P 1'
#
loop_
_entity.id
_entity.type
_entity.pdbx_description
1 polymer ?
#
loop_
_entity_poly.entity_id
_entity_poly.type
_entity_poly.pdbx_seq_one_letter_code
_entity_poly.pdbx_strand_id
1 'polypeptide(L)'
;MLSAGIVGLPNVGKSTLFNALTRTHKAPAENYPFCTIDPNLGIVTVPDARLAKLAEISHSQKVVPTAIEFVDIAGLVKGASAGEGLGNQFLHHIREVDAIVQVVRCFEDSDVHHVSASIDPIRDIEVINTELVLADLASLQKRHDRLQKEVRAGDKAAKVESTIIEKLLPHLDGGKPAISAALSPEEKEIARGFFLLTSKPTIFACNVAESDLAALAAVAGVGDPGQETRIGTADAGVTAPGYNAAKHIAAVQDYARHHFATEAIVISAQIESELVDLGENEAMEYLRGIGVEDSGVHALIRAVYHLLGLRTFFTTGEKETRAWTIHAGDKAAAAAGVIHSDFERGFIAAETIQYNDLAALGSYAKAREAGKLRSEGKDYVVRDGDVILFRFNV
;
A
#
# COMPACT_ATOMS: atom_id res chain seq x y z
N MET A 1 -12.73 3.81 5.93
CA MET A 1 -11.66 4.01 4.93
C MET A 1 -10.74 2.82 5.06
N LEU A 2 -10.09 2.37 3.96
CA LEU A 2 -9.09 1.30 4.10
C LEU A 2 -7.80 1.87 4.70
N SER A 3 -7.14 1.05 5.52
CA SER A 3 -6.01 1.47 6.32
C SER A 3 -4.78 0.57 6.14
N ALA A 4 -3.59 1.19 6.24
CA ALA A 4 -2.31 0.49 6.22
C ALA A 4 -1.55 0.73 7.53
N GLY A 5 -1.14 -0.34 8.20
CA GLY A 5 -0.35 -0.28 9.42
C GLY A 5 1.14 -0.26 9.13
N ILE A 6 1.83 0.74 9.67
CA ILE A 6 3.29 0.84 9.58
C ILE A 6 3.89 0.03 10.72
N VAL A 7 4.63 -1.01 10.37
CA VAL A 7 5.29 -1.91 11.33
C VAL A 7 6.80 -1.96 11.08
N GLY A 8 7.56 -2.45 12.04
CA GLY A 8 9.01 -2.64 11.93
C GLY A 8 9.64 -2.77 13.30
N LEU A 9 10.90 -3.18 13.35
CA LEU A 9 11.68 -3.24 14.59
C LEU A 9 11.92 -1.84 15.16
N PRO A 10 12.32 -1.72 16.42
CA PRO A 10 12.75 -0.43 16.98
C PRO A 10 13.88 0.21 16.15
N ASN A 11 13.88 1.54 16.05
CA ASN A 11 14.93 2.34 15.42
C ASN A 11 15.15 2.09 13.89
N VAL A 12 14.13 1.62 13.17
CA VAL A 12 14.19 1.47 11.70
C VAL A 12 13.64 2.69 10.94
N GLY A 13 13.14 3.73 11.66
CA GLY A 13 12.61 4.96 11.05
C GLY A 13 11.08 5.00 10.88
N LYS A 14 10.30 4.10 11.54
CA LYS A 14 8.83 4.06 11.44
C LYS A 14 8.15 5.38 11.74
N SER A 15 8.37 5.93 12.93
CA SER A 15 7.68 7.16 13.37
C SER A 15 8.15 8.39 12.57
N THR A 16 9.40 8.39 12.09
CA THR A 16 9.90 9.41 11.17
C THR A 16 9.13 9.35 9.85
N LEU A 17 8.98 8.15 9.28
CA LEU A 17 8.20 7.93 8.05
C LEU A 17 6.73 8.29 8.26
N PHE A 18 6.10 7.86 9.35
CA PHE A 18 4.71 8.19 9.65
C PHE A 18 4.50 9.71 9.76
N ASN A 19 5.41 10.41 10.44
CA ASN A 19 5.36 11.86 10.55
C ASN A 19 5.52 12.54 9.18
N ALA A 20 6.44 12.07 8.34
CA ALA A 20 6.61 12.58 6.99
C ALA A 20 5.32 12.39 6.16
N LEU A 21 4.76 11.17 6.12
CA LEU A 21 3.50 10.86 5.46
C LEU A 21 2.35 11.78 5.89
N THR A 22 2.16 11.94 7.19
CA THR A 22 0.99 12.62 7.76
C THR A 22 1.11 14.14 7.75
N ARG A 23 2.33 14.69 7.71
CA ARG A 23 2.54 16.14 7.62
C ARG A 23 2.52 16.64 6.19
N THR A 24 3.21 15.95 5.28
CA THR A 24 3.32 16.34 3.87
C THR A 24 2.00 16.16 3.12
N HIS A 25 1.26 15.09 3.41
CA HIS A 25 0.07 14.69 2.65
C HIS A 25 -1.21 14.66 3.47
N LYS A 26 -1.28 15.45 4.54
CA LYS A 26 -2.48 15.50 5.38
C LYS A 26 -3.71 15.86 4.56
N ALA A 27 -4.69 14.97 4.54
CA ALA A 27 -5.96 15.23 3.88
C ALA A 27 -6.74 16.34 4.61
N PRO A 28 -7.34 17.30 3.88
CA PRO A 28 -8.18 18.32 4.49
C PRO A 28 -9.38 17.66 5.20
N ALA A 29 -9.54 17.90 6.49
CA ALA A 29 -10.61 17.29 7.31
C ALA A 29 -12.01 17.57 6.77
N GLU A 30 -12.21 18.69 6.08
CA GLU A 30 -13.50 19.08 5.45
C GLU A 30 -13.96 18.11 4.36
N ASN A 31 -13.05 17.38 3.72
CA ASN A 31 -13.36 16.45 2.63
C ASN A 31 -13.66 15.03 3.14
N TYR A 32 -13.37 14.73 4.40
CA TYR A 32 -13.48 13.39 5.01
C TYR A 32 -14.18 13.47 6.37
N PRO A 33 -15.54 13.64 6.40
CA PRO A 33 -16.30 13.64 7.63
C PRO A 33 -16.17 12.31 8.37
N PHE A 34 -16.16 12.34 9.69
CA PHE A 34 -16.02 11.19 10.60
C PHE A 34 -14.59 10.70 10.88
N CYS A 35 -13.56 11.52 10.66
CA CYS A 35 -12.20 11.16 11.06
C CYS A 35 -12.01 11.38 12.56
N THR A 36 -11.66 10.30 13.26
CA THR A 36 -11.25 10.37 14.68
C THR A 36 -9.85 10.98 14.75
N ILE A 37 -9.64 11.90 15.69
CA ILE A 37 -8.29 12.43 15.95
C ILE A 37 -7.61 11.45 16.91
N ASP A 38 -6.91 10.46 16.34
CA ASP A 38 -6.02 9.56 17.08
C ASP A 38 -4.58 9.96 16.73
N PRO A 39 -3.68 10.11 17.72
CA PRO A 39 -2.30 10.52 17.47
C PRO A 39 -1.50 9.54 16.61
N ASN A 40 -1.96 8.29 16.51
CA ASN A 40 -1.32 7.25 15.70
C ASN A 40 -2.02 6.98 14.36
N LEU A 41 -3.04 7.79 14.00
CA LEU A 41 -3.79 7.64 12.76
C LEU A 41 -3.62 8.90 11.91
N GLY A 42 -3.24 8.70 10.65
CA GLY A 42 -3.07 9.77 9.66
C GLY A 42 -3.85 9.51 8.39
N ILE A 43 -4.67 10.47 7.96
CA ILE A 43 -5.33 10.42 6.67
C ILE A 43 -4.46 11.15 5.67
N VAL A 44 -4.04 10.43 4.64
CA VAL A 44 -3.04 10.83 3.68
C VAL A 44 -3.66 10.86 2.29
N THR A 45 -3.49 11.96 1.57
CA THR A 45 -3.95 12.08 0.18
C THR A 45 -3.09 11.22 -0.73
N VAL A 46 -3.74 10.58 -1.72
CA VAL A 46 -3.04 9.81 -2.75
C VAL A 46 -2.57 10.78 -3.85
N PRO A 47 -1.26 10.90 -4.09
CA PRO A 47 -0.73 11.75 -5.14
C PRO A 47 -1.15 11.24 -6.52
N ASP A 48 -1.83 12.09 -7.30
CA ASP A 48 -2.29 11.76 -8.65
C ASP A 48 -2.21 12.97 -9.58
N ALA A 49 -1.20 13.00 -10.42
CA ALA A 49 -0.94 14.09 -11.37
C ALA A 49 -2.08 14.29 -12.38
N ARG A 50 -2.94 13.29 -12.58
CA ARG A 50 -4.07 13.36 -13.51
C ARG A 50 -5.12 14.39 -13.07
N LEU A 51 -5.26 14.62 -11.76
CA LEU A 51 -6.23 15.57 -11.20
C LEU A 51 -5.97 17.01 -11.67
N ALA A 52 -4.72 17.45 -11.63
CA ALA A 52 -4.35 18.82 -12.06
C ALA A 52 -4.71 19.04 -13.54
N LYS A 53 -4.40 18.05 -14.40
CA LYS A 53 -4.72 18.15 -15.84
C LYS A 53 -6.21 18.14 -16.13
N LEU A 54 -6.99 17.33 -15.40
CA LEU A 54 -8.46 17.31 -15.52
C LEU A 54 -9.08 18.62 -15.05
N ALA A 55 -8.57 19.20 -13.95
CA ALA A 55 -9.03 20.48 -13.44
C ALA A 55 -8.75 21.64 -14.43
N GLU A 56 -7.59 21.61 -15.09
CA GLU A 56 -7.26 22.57 -16.16
C GLU A 56 -8.25 22.44 -17.33
N ILE A 57 -8.52 21.23 -17.84
CA ILE A 57 -9.43 20.98 -18.96
C ILE A 57 -10.86 21.43 -18.64
N SER A 58 -11.32 21.26 -17.41
CA SER A 58 -12.69 21.58 -17.00
C SER A 58 -12.81 22.94 -16.31
N HIS A 59 -11.71 23.70 -16.17
CA HIS A 59 -11.64 24.97 -15.43
C HIS A 59 -12.24 24.87 -14.03
N SER A 60 -11.89 23.80 -13.30
CA SER A 60 -12.50 23.46 -12.02
C SER A 60 -12.07 24.42 -10.93
N GLN A 61 -13.04 24.84 -10.11
CA GLN A 61 -12.79 25.73 -8.97
C GLN A 61 -12.18 24.99 -7.76
N LYS A 62 -12.42 23.67 -7.66
CA LYS A 62 -11.97 22.81 -6.56
C LYS A 62 -11.42 21.50 -7.08
N VAL A 63 -10.33 21.03 -6.46
CA VAL A 63 -9.73 19.73 -6.74
C VAL A 63 -9.74 18.89 -5.46
N VAL A 64 -10.25 17.65 -5.55
CA VAL A 64 -10.37 16.75 -4.40
C VAL A 64 -9.70 15.41 -4.74
N PRO A 65 -8.53 15.10 -4.15
CA PRO A 65 -7.86 13.82 -4.31
C PRO A 65 -8.57 12.69 -3.53
N THR A 66 -8.20 11.46 -3.79
CA THR A 66 -8.52 10.32 -2.89
C THR A 66 -7.60 10.32 -1.67
N ALA A 67 -7.95 9.55 -0.65
CA ALA A 67 -7.12 9.38 0.53
C ALA A 67 -7.19 7.95 1.07
N ILE A 68 -6.14 7.57 1.81
CA ILE A 68 -6.05 6.33 2.59
C ILE A 68 -5.60 6.65 4.02
N GLU A 69 -5.85 5.73 4.93
CA GLU A 69 -5.40 5.84 6.32
C GLU A 69 -4.07 5.13 6.52
N PHE A 70 -3.16 5.77 7.25
CA PHE A 70 -1.97 5.13 7.80
C PHE A 70 -2.05 5.11 9.32
N VAL A 71 -1.60 4.01 9.92
CA VAL A 71 -1.58 3.82 11.38
C VAL A 71 -0.14 3.51 11.81
N ASP A 72 0.42 4.34 12.70
CA ASP A 72 1.73 4.01 13.31
C ASP A 72 1.52 2.95 14.39
N ILE A 73 1.95 1.73 14.10
CA ILE A 73 1.86 0.61 15.02
C ILE A 73 3.19 0.53 15.81
N ALA A 74 3.10 0.65 17.14
CA ALA A 74 4.25 0.58 18.01
C ALA A 74 5.14 -0.64 17.71
N GLY A 75 6.47 -0.44 17.76
CA GLY A 75 7.43 -1.46 17.33
C GLY A 75 7.31 -2.77 18.10
N LEU A 76 7.48 -3.86 17.37
CA LEU A 76 7.50 -5.21 17.91
C LEU A 76 8.73 -5.44 18.79
N VAL A 77 8.51 -6.04 19.96
CA VAL A 77 9.57 -6.65 20.77
C VAL A 77 9.47 -8.15 20.62
N LYS A 78 10.60 -8.84 20.45
CA LYS A 78 10.67 -10.30 20.35
C LYS A 78 9.93 -10.97 21.52
N GLY A 79 9.07 -11.96 21.22
CA GLY A 79 8.23 -12.63 22.22
C GLY A 79 6.81 -12.07 22.35
N ALA A 80 6.38 -11.25 21.40
CA ALA A 80 5.03 -10.65 21.37
C ALA A 80 3.91 -11.71 21.32
N SER A 81 4.16 -12.81 20.64
CA SER A 81 3.21 -13.93 20.49
C SER A 81 3.04 -14.75 21.79
N ALA A 82 4.00 -14.67 22.73
CA ALA A 82 3.92 -15.37 24.01
C ALA A 82 2.94 -14.72 25.01
N GLY A 83 2.30 -13.60 24.68
CA GLY A 83 1.12 -13.10 25.39
C GLY A 83 1.39 -12.14 26.55
N GLU A 84 2.57 -11.53 26.65
CA GLU A 84 2.85 -10.54 27.70
C GLU A 84 2.70 -9.10 27.19
N GLY A 85 1.69 -8.38 27.70
CA GLY A 85 1.59 -6.92 27.67
C GLY A 85 1.55 -6.26 26.28
N LEU A 86 2.61 -5.54 25.90
CA LEU A 86 2.71 -4.74 24.68
C LEU A 86 2.62 -5.54 23.38
N GLY A 87 3.01 -6.83 23.41
CA GLY A 87 2.90 -7.71 22.24
C GLY A 87 1.46 -7.96 21.79
N ASN A 88 0.54 -8.13 22.73
CA ASN A 88 -0.88 -8.31 22.42
C ASN A 88 -1.50 -7.05 21.80
N GLN A 89 -1.11 -5.86 22.23
CA GLN A 89 -1.57 -4.60 21.63
C GLN A 89 -1.05 -4.46 20.19
N PHE A 90 0.20 -4.78 19.94
CA PHE A 90 0.77 -4.80 18.59
C PHE A 90 -0.02 -5.71 17.63
N LEU A 91 -0.27 -6.96 18.05
CA LEU A 91 -1.05 -7.91 17.25
C LEU A 91 -2.51 -7.46 17.07
N HIS A 92 -3.09 -6.77 18.06
CA HIS A 92 -4.43 -6.20 17.95
C HIS A 92 -4.48 -5.11 16.88
N HIS A 93 -3.57 -4.14 16.92
CA HIS A 93 -3.54 -3.06 15.92
C HIS A 93 -3.31 -3.60 14.50
N ILE A 94 -2.47 -4.64 14.32
CA ILE A 94 -2.33 -5.29 13.00
C ILE A 94 -3.64 -5.94 12.56
N ARG A 95 -4.48 -6.47 13.45
CA ARG A 95 -5.78 -7.03 13.07
C ARG A 95 -6.73 -5.98 12.50
N GLU A 96 -6.65 -4.75 12.97
CA GLU A 96 -7.57 -3.65 12.60
C GLU A 96 -7.25 -3.03 11.24
N VAL A 97 -6.02 -3.10 10.75
CA VAL A 97 -5.62 -2.54 9.45
C VAL A 97 -5.87 -3.53 8.30
N ASP A 98 -5.96 -3.01 7.07
CA ASP A 98 -6.24 -3.82 5.86
C ASP A 98 -4.96 -4.27 5.14
N ALA A 99 -3.86 -3.54 5.30
CA ALA A 99 -2.54 -3.87 4.75
C ALA A 99 -1.43 -3.54 5.73
N ILE A 100 -0.24 -4.09 5.48
CA ILE A 100 0.96 -3.87 6.28
C ILE A 100 2.03 -3.19 5.44
N VAL A 101 2.61 -2.10 5.97
CA VAL A 101 3.84 -1.49 5.49
C VAL A 101 4.95 -1.86 6.45
N GLN A 102 5.81 -2.78 6.08
CA GLN A 102 6.95 -3.18 6.91
C GLN A 102 8.17 -2.32 6.59
N VAL A 103 8.54 -1.44 7.52
CA VAL A 103 9.74 -0.61 7.41
C VAL A 103 10.96 -1.43 7.78
N VAL A 104 11.92 -1.47 6.87
CA VAL A 104 13.14 -2.27 6.97
C VAL A 104 14.35 -1.35 6.93
N ARG A 105 15.24 -1.50 7.90
CA ARG A 105 16.48 -0.72 7.95
C ARG A 105 17.49 -1.26 6.94
N CYS A 106 17.86 -0.44 5.96
CA CYS A 106 18.87 -0.73 4.94
C CYS A 106 20.06 0.23 4.99
N PHE A 107 20.18 1.05 6.05
CA PHE A 107 21.24 2.04 6.24
C PHE A 107 22.13 1.69 7.43
N GLU A 108 23.41 2.07 7.34
CA GLU A 108 24.38 2.00 8.43
C GLU A 108 24.43 3.37 9.13
N ASP A 109 24.30 3.38 10.45
CA ASP A 109 24.42 4.57 11.28
C ASP A 109 24.94 4.15 12.66
N SER A 110 26.13 4.66 13.02
CA SER A 110 26.79 4.35 14.30
C SER A 110 26.07 4.94 15.51
N ASP A 111 25.32 6.02 15.31
CA ASP A 111 24.61 6.74 16.39
C ASP A 111 23.25 6.14 16.69
N VAL A 112 22.73 5.30 15.78
CA VAL A 112 21.46 4.60 15.93
C VAL A 112 21.69 3.13 16.30
N HIS A 113 21.50 2.78 17.57
CA HIS A 113 21.64 1.41 18.03
C HIS A 113 20.67 0.47 17.31
N HIS A 114 21.21 -0.60 16.70
CA HIS A 114 20.42 -1.70 16.18
C HIS A 114 20.20 -2.78 17.24
N VAL A 115 18.98 -3.37 17.28
CA VAL A 115 18.61 -4.40 18.26
C VAL A 115 19.53 -5.63 18.20
N SER A 116 20.15 -5.89 17.06
CA SER A 116 20.95 -7.13 16.79
C SER A 116 22.40 -6.85 16.44
N ALA A 117 23.01 -5.76 16.84
CA ALA A 117 24.43 -5.41 16.60
C ALA A 117 24.95 -5.44 15.14
N SER A 118 24.21 -5.99 14.19
CA SER A 118 24.51 -6.00 12.75
C SER A 118 23.25 -5.74 11.93
N ILE A 119 23.40 -5.07 10.80
CA ILE A 119 22.29 -4.81 9.87
C ILE A 119 22.10 -6.06 8.99
N ASP A 120 20.92 -6.65 9.08
CA ASP A 120 20.48 -7.78 8.26
C ASP A 120 18.97 -7.63 8.02
N PRO A 121 18.59 -7.00 6.89
CA PRO A 121 17.20 -6.72 6.58
C PRO A 121 16.30 -7.96 6.53
N ILE A 122 16.82 -9.08 6.04
CA ILE A 122 16.04 -10.31 5.94
C ILE A 122 15.75 -10.89 7.32
N ARG A 123 16.76 -10.98 8.19
CA ARG A 123 16.57 -11.39 9.58
C ARG A 123 15.56 -10.50 10.30
N ASP A 124 15.60 -9.18 10.08
CA ASP A 124 14.70 -8.24 10.72
C ASP A 124 13.25 -8.42 10.23
N ILE A 125 13.06 -8.72 8.95
CA ILE A 125 11.76 -9.10 8.37
C ILE A 125 11.27 -10.40 9.00
N GLU A 126 12.12 -11.42 9.08
CA GLU A 126 11.77 -12.74 9.60
C GLU A 126 11.40 -12.72 11.09
N VAL A 127 12.00 -11.84 11.88
CA VAL A 127 11.61 -11.66 13.29
C VAL A 127 10.15 -11.25 13.41
N ILE A 128 9.70 -10.27 12.61
CA ILE A 128 8.31 -9.82 12.62
C ILE A 128 7.39 -10.92 12.07
N ASN A 129 7.74 -11.49 10.93
CA ASN A 129 6.92 -12.52 10.27
C ASN A 129 6.74 -13.75 11.17
N THR A 130 7.79 -14.16 11.88
CA THR A 130 7.71 -15.30 12.83
C THR A 130 6.69 -15.03 13.94
N GLU A 131 6.69 -13.84 14.54
CA GLU A 131 5.73 -13.49 15.58
C GLU A 131 4.27 -13.50 15.05
N LEU A 132 4.06 -12.98 13.83
CA LEU A 132 2.74 -12.98 13.20
C LEU A 132 2.28 -14.41 12.85
N VAL A 133 3.17 -15.24 12.33
CA VAL A 133 2.89 -16.65 12.01
C VAL A 133 2.56 -17.44 13.28
N LEU A 134 3.30 -17.26 14.36
CA LEU A 134 3.03 -17.94 15.64
C LEU A 134 1.67 -17.52 16.22
N ALA A 135 1.31 -16.25 16.12
CA ALA A 135 0.00 -15.75 16.55
C ALA A 135 -1.15 -16.37 15.72
N ASP A 136 -0.96 -16.47 14.40
CA ASP A 136 -1.94 -17.10 13.50
C ASP A 136 -2.06 -18.60 13.77
N LEU A 137 -0.95 -19.30 13.95
CA LEU A 137 -0.91 -20.72 14.28
C LEU A 137 -1.71 -21.02 15.56
N ALA A 138 -1.47 -20.24 16.62
CA ALA A 138 -2.21 -20.39 17.88
C ALA A 138 -3.72 -20.09 17.71
N SER A 139 -4.07 -19.09 16.91
CA SER A 139 -5.46 -18.73 16.63
C SER A 139 -6.18 -19.83 15.84
N LEU A 140 -5.54 -20.34 14.79
CA LEU A 140 -6.11 -21.41 13.96
C LEU A 140 -6.24 -22.73 14.71
N GLN A 141 -5.24 -23.11 15.52
CA GLN A 141 -5.32 -24.31 16.34
C GLN A 141 -6.53 -24.25 17.27
N LYS A 142 -6.72 -23.13 17.97
CA LYS A 142 -7.88 -22.91 18.85
C LYS A 142 -9.21 -22.97 18.09
N ARG A 143 -9.26 -22.42 16.87
CA ARG A 143 -10.45 -22.49 16.00
C ARG A 143 -10.72 -23.92 15.56
N HIS A 144 -9.69 -24.63 15.11
CA HIS A 144 -9.79 -26.05 14.70
C HIS A 144 -10.35 -26.94 15.81
N ASP A 145 -9.84 -26.81 17.04
CA ASP A 145 -10.30 -27.59 18.18
C ASP A 145 -11.78 -27.34 18.50
N ARG A 146 -12.25 -26.12 18.36
CA ARG A 146 -13.68 -25.78 18.53
C ARG A 146 -14.56 -26.40 17.44
N LEU A 147 -14.12 -26.35 16.18
CA LEU A 147 -14.88 -26.86 15.03
C LEU A 147 -15.04 -28.37 15.06
N GLN A 148 -14.17 -29.14 15.77
CA GLN A 148 -14.22 -30.60 15.82
C GLN A 148 -15.56 -31.14 16.33
N LYS A 149 -16.26 -30.42 17.21
CA LYS A 149 -17.59 -30.81 17.69
C LYS A 149 -18.65 -30.73 16.59
N GLU A 150 -18.63 -29.63 15.81
CA GLU A 150 -19.58 -29.40 14.73
C GLU A 150 -19.30 -30.30 13.53
N VAL A 151 -18.02 -30.57 13.24
CA VAL A 151 -17.59 -31.57 12.24
C VAL A 151 -18.13 -32.98 12.59
N ARG A 152 -18.03 -33.39 13.86
CA ARG A 152 -18.56 -34.67 14.32
C ARG A 152 -20.09 -34.73 14.28
N ALA A 153 -20.76 -33.60 14.47
CA ALA A 153 -22.22 -33.45 14.30
C ALA A 153 -22.67 -33.50 12.84
N GLY A 154 -21.73 -33.50 11.89
CA GLY A 154 -22.02 -33.62 10.47
C GLY A 154 -22.24 -32.28 9.75
N ASP A 155 -21.94 -31.13 10.39
CA ASP A 155 -22.07 -29.80 9.77
C ASP A 155 -21.16 -29.69 8.54
N LYS A 156 -21.76 -29.35 7.40
CA LYS A 156 -21.04 -29.24 6.12
C LYS A 156 -20.11 -28.02 6.06
N ALA A 157 -20.53 -26.89 6.63
CA ALA A 157 -19.73 -25.68 6.63
C ALA A 157 -18.50 -25.86 7.53
N ALA A 158 -18.68 -26.42 8.73
CA ALA A 158 -17.59 -26.76 9.64
C ALA A 158 -16.58 -27.73 9.03
N LYS A 159 -17.03 -28.70 8.21
CA LYS A 159 -16.11 -29.60 7.49
C LYS A 159 -15.26 -28.87 6.47
N VAL A 160 -15.84 -27.95 5.69
CA VAL A 160 -15.10 -27.14 4.70
C VAL A 160 -14.07 -26.27 5.42
N GLU A 161 -14.47 -25.56 6.49
CA GLU A 161 -13.54 -24.76 7.27
C GLU A 161 -12.39 -25.60 7.86
N SER A 162 -12.70 -26.76 8.44
CA SER A 162 -11.69 -27.69 8.99
C SER A 162 -10.66 -28.10 7.93
N THR A 163 -11.12 -28.44 6.72
CA THR A 163 -10.24 -28.82 5.62
C THR A 163 -9.28 -27.68 5.23
N ILE A 164 -9.77 -26.44 5.21
CA ILE A 164 -8.92 -25.27 4.91
C ILE A 164 -7.91 -25.05 6.04
N ILE A 165 -8.34 -25.14 7.29
CA ILE A 165 -7.45 -25.02 8.45
C ILE A 165 -6.37 -26.11 8.44
N GLU A 166 -6.71 -27.35 8.11
CA GLU A 166 -5.77 -28.48 7.99
C GLU A 166 -4.72 -28.27 6.88
N LYS A 167 -5.01 -27.46 5.85
CA LYS A 167 -4.01 -27.03 4.85
C LYS A 167 -3.12 -25.92 5.38
N LEU A 168 -3.69 -24.96 6.15
CA LEU A 168 -2.98 -23.79 6.64
C LEU A 168 -2.05 -24.12 7.82
N LEU A 169 -2.44 -25.00 8.74
CA LEU A 169 -1.66 -25.33 9.93
C LEU A 169 -0.23 -25.79 9.59
N PRO A 170 0.01 -26.82 8.73
CA PRO A 170 1.36 -27.24 8.39
C PRO A 170 2.14 -26.16 7.58
N HIS A 171 1.45 -25.30 6.83
CA HIS A 171 2.06 -24.20 6.11
C HIS A 171 2.63 -23.13 7.07
N LEU A 172 1.83 -22.74 8.07
CA LEU A 172 2.24 -21.83 9.12
C LEU A 172 3.29 -22.42 10.05
N ASP A 173 3.16 -23.71 10.42
CA ASP A 173 4.15 -24.43 11.24
C ASP A 173 5.52 -24.50 10.54
N GLY A 174 5.51 -24.52 9.21
CA GLY A 174 6.70 -24.37 8.38
C GLY A 174 7.26 -22.93 8.30
N GLY A 175 6.74 -21.98 9.10
CA GLY A 175 7.17 -20.59 9.14
C GLY A 175 6.72 -19.73 7.96
N LYS A 176 5.80 -20.22 7.12
CA LYS A 176 5.35 -19.51 5.90
C LYS A 176 4.08 -18.71 6.17
N PRO A 177 3.98 -17.45 5.68
CA PRO A 177 2.80 -16.62 5.87
C PRO A 177 1.57 -17.17 5.14
N ALA A 178 0.38 -17.02 5.73
CA ALA A 178 -0.87 -17.54 5.17
C ALA A 178 -1.17 -17.05 3.74
N ILE A 179 -0.75 -15.83 3.39
CA ILE A 179 -0.94 -15.25 2.04
C ILE A 179 -0.26 -16.10 0.95
N SER A 180 0.81 -16.81 1.27
CA SER A 180 1.54 -17.69 0.34
C SER A 180 0.99 -19.10 0.25
N ALA A 181 -0.08 -19.43 1.01
CA ALA A 181 -0.67 -20.76 0.98
C ALA A 181 -1.40 -21.04 -0.36
N ALA A 182 -1.24 -22.25 -0.87
CA ALA A 182 -1.90 -22.70 -2.10
C ALA A 182 -3.38 -23.03 -1.84
N LEU A 183 -4.22 -22.01 -1.75
CA LEU A 183 -5.67 -22.10 -1.60
C LEU A 183 -6.37 -21.72 -2.92
N SER A 184 -7.51 -22.39 -3.20
CA SER A 184 -8.37 -21.97 -4.32
C SER A 184 -9.01 -20.60 -4.05
N PRO A 185 -9.57 -19.91 -5.07
CA PRO A 185 -10.29 -18.65 -4.85
C PRO A 185 -11.42 -18.77 -3.83
N GLU A 186 -12.18 -19.88 -3.85
CA GLU A 186 -13.27 -20.15 -2.93
C GLU A 186 -12.76 -20.39 -1.50
N GLU A 187 -11.64 -21.12 -1.37
CA GLU A 187 -10.99 -21.35 -0.07
C GLU A 187 -10.42 -20.06 0.51
N LYS A 188 -9.85 -19.18 -0.33
CA LYS A 188 -9.37 -17.87 0.10
C LYS A 188 -10.50 -16.98 0.63
N GLU A 189 -11.68 -17.04 -0.02
CA GLU A 189 -12.84 -16.29 0.45
C GLU A 189 -13.30 -16.74 1.84
N ILE A 190 -13.35 -18.06 2.08
CA ILE A 190 -13.68 -18.60 3.40
C ILE A 190 -12.59 -18.28 4.42
N ALA A 191 -11.31 -18.39 4.03
CA ALA A 191 -10.16 -18.12 4.90
C ALA A 191 -10.08 -16.65 5.36
N ARG A 192 -10.66 -15.68 4.65
CA ARG A 192 -10.81 -14.30 5.11
C ARG A 192 -11.55 -14.22 6.46
N GLY A 193 -12.53 -15.09 6.68
CA GLY A 193 -13.23 -15.21 7.96
C GLY A 193 -12.40 -15.76 9.13
N PHE A 194 -11.14 -16.13 8.89
CA PHE A 194 -10.21 -16.52 9.95
C PHE A 194 -9.44 -15.35 10.54
N PHE A 195 -9.45 -14.19 9.86
CA PHE A 195 -8.77 -12.95 10.29
C PHE A 195 -7.29 -13.15 10.61
N LEU A 196 -6.59 -13.88 9.76
CA LEU A 196 -5.17 -14.14 9.92
C LEU A 196 -4.33 -12.88 9.65
N LEU A 197 -3.35 -12.63 10.50
CA LEU A 197 -2.44 -11.50 10.39
C LEU A 197 -1.57 -11.63 9.14
N THR A 198 -1.07 -12.84 8.88
CA THR A 198 -0.18 -13.13 7.76
C THR A 198 -0.92 -13.35 6.43
N SER A 199 -2.25 -13.21 6.41
CA SER A 199 -3.04 -13.16 5.18
C SER A 199 -3.17 -11.75 4.60
N LYS A 200 -2.77 -10.72 5.37
CA LYS A 200 -2.85 -9.34 4.95
C LYS A 200 -1.82 -9.03 3.85
N PRO A 201 -2.21 -8.26 2.83
CA PRO A 201 -1.26 -7.73 1.84
C PRO A 201 -0.16 -6.95 2.56
N THR A 202 1.08 -7.22 2.20
CA THR A 202 2.25 -6.61 2.85
C THR A 202 3.19 -6.02 1.79
N ILE A 203 3.67 -4.80 2.02
CA ILE A 203 4.70 -4.14 1.24
C ILE A 203 5.88 -3.76 2.14
N PHE A 204 7.08 -3.74 1.56
CA PHE A 204 8.30 -3.43 2.30
C PHE A 204 8.79 -2.04 1.94
N ALA A 205 9.09 -1.22 2.97
CA ALA A 205 9.71 0.09 2.83
C ALA A 205 11.17 0.01 3.26
N CYS A 206 12.09 -0.06 2.29
CA CYS A 206 13.53 -0.09 2.50
C CYS A 206 14.01 1.32 2.87
N ASN A 207 14.23 1.58 4.15
CA ASN A 207 14.73 2.87 4.62
C ASN A 207 16.25 2.93 4.50
N VAL A 208 16.74 3.88 3.68
CA VAL A 208 18.16 4.12 3.40
C VAL A 208 18.62 5.47 3.93
N ALA A 209 19.92 5.66 4.09
CA ALA A 209 20.51 6.97 4.38
C ALA A 209 20.38 7.91 3.17
N GLU A 210 20.47 9.22 3.40
CA GLU A 210 20.48 10.22 2.33
C GLU A 210 21.59 9.97 1.31
N SER A 211 22.83 9.74 1.80
CA SER A 211 23.99 9.45 0.95
C SER A 211 23.82 8.21 0.07
N ASP A 212 23.12 7.19 0.60
CA ASP A 212 22.83 5.97 -0.15
C ASP A 212 21.78 6.20 -1.23
N LEU A 213 20.75 7.01 -0.94
CA LEU A 213 19.70 7.34 -1.91
C LEU A 213 20.27 8.08 -3.11
N ALA A 214 21.13 9.08 -2.89
CA ALA A 214 21.82 9.81 -3.95
C ALA A 214 22.73 8.89 -4.79
N ALA A 215 23.48 7.98 -4.15
CA ALA A 215 24.32 7.03 -4.83
C ALA A 215 23.53 6.03 -5.70
N LEU A 216 22.39 5.54 -5.20
CA LEU A 216 21.47 4.66 -5.93
C LEU A 216 20.86 5.36 -7.16
N ALA A 217 20.47 6.62 -7.03
CA ALA A 217 19.94 7.43 -8.12
C ALA A 217 21.00 7.66 -9.22
N ALA A 218 22.24 7.93 -8.83
CA ALA A 218 23.34 8.10 -9.78
C ALA A 218 23.64 6.84 -10.61
N VAL A 219 23.52 5.66 -10.00
CA VAL A 219 23.68 4.37 -10.71
C VAL A 219 22.52 4.10 -11.67
N ALA A 220 21.29 4.41 -11.27
CA ALA A 220 20.09 4.22 -12.10
C ALA A 220 20.07 5.17 -13.32
N GLY A 221 20.62 6.38 -13.19
CA GLY A 221 20.67 7.38 -14.27
C GLY A 221 21.73 7.08 -15.38
N VAL A 222 22.60 6.10 -15.20
CA VAL A 222 23.66 5.73 -16.18
C VAL A 222 23.25 4.54 -17.06
N GLY A 223 22.09 3.92 -16.82
CA GLY A 223 21.63 2.71 -17.53
C GLY A 223 20.84 3.00 -18.79
N ASP A 224 21.36 2.64 -19.98
CA ASP A 224 20.62 2.45 -21.21
C ASP A 224 19.57 1.31 -20.98
N PRO A 225 18.28 1.46 -21.37
CA PRO A 225 17.22 0.47 -21.10
C PRO A 225 17.40 -0.94 -21.72
N GLY A 226 18.57 -1.24 -22.25
CA GLY A 226 18.94 -2.55 -22.83
C GLY A 226 20.10 -3.28 -22.16
N GLN A 227 20.74 -2.73 -21.14
CA GLN A 227 21.84 -3.41 -20.44
C GLN A 227 21.44 -3.81 -19.02
N GLU A 228 21.46 -5.12 -18.75
CA GLU A 228 21.48 -5.64 -17.38
C GLU A 228 22.57 -4.91 -16.60
N THR A 229 22.21 -4.14 -15.58
CA THR A 229 23.15 -3.43 -14.71
C THR A 229 23.99 -4.49 -13.96
N ARG A 230 25.11 -4.90 -14.54
CA ARG A 230 26.15 -5.63 -13.83
C ARG A 230 26.76 -4.65 -12.84
N ILE A 231 26.34 -4.72 -11.60
CA ILE A 231 27.09 -4.12 -10.47
C ILE A 231 28.47 -4.78 -10.51
N GLY A 232 29.48 -4.01 -10.94
CA GLY A 232 30.85 -4.49 -11.07
C GLY A 232 31.30 -5.13 -9.76
N THR A 233 31.91 -6.31 -9.87
CA THR A 233 32.67 -6.95 -8.79
C THR A 233 33.79 -6.02 -8.38
N ALA A 234 33.54 -5.17 -7.37
CA ALA A 234 34.59 -4.37 -6.77
C ALA A 234 35.48 -5.28 -5.92
N ASP A 235 36.79 -5.15 -6.10
CA ASP A 235 37.85 -5.80 -5.34
C ASP A 235 37.62 -5.60 -3.83
N ALA A 236 37.90 -6.65 -3.07
CA ALA A 236 37.70 -6.69 -1.62
C ALA A 236 38.49 -5.55 -0.92
N GLY A 237 37.78 -4.54 -0.40
CA GLY A 237 38.38 -3.58 0.52
C GLY A 237 37.83 -2.16 0.55
N VAL A 238 37.11 -1.67 -0.47
CA VAL A 238 36.51 -0.33 -0.45
C VAL A 238 35.05 -0.46 -0.89
N THR A 239 34.13 -0.44 0.07
CA THR A 239 32.69 -0.33 -0.22
C THR A 239 32.39 1.10 -0.67
N ALA A 240 32.06 1.27 -1.94
CA ALA A 240 31.58 2.54 -2.44
C ALA A 240 30.27 2.92 -1.68
N PRO A 241 30.03 4.22 -1.41
CA PRO A 241 28.76 4.68 -0.84
C PRO A 241 27.59 4.08 -1.62
N GLY A 242 26.57 3.55 -0.92
CA GLY A 242 25.40 2.92 -1.53
C GLY A 242 25.55 1.43 -1.89
N TYR A 243 26.74 0.82 -1.89
CA TYR A 243 26.90 -0.58 -2.25
C TYR A 243 26.18 -1.55 -1.29
N ASN A 244 26.34 -1.34 0.03
CA ASN A 244 25.67 -2.16 1.03
C ASN A 244 24.14 -1.95 0.97
N ALA A 245 23.69 -0.72 0.80
CA ALA A 245 22.27 -0.39 0.65
C ALA A 245 21.67 -1.09 -0.58
N ALA A 246 22.32 -1.04 -1.74
CA ALA A 246 21.87 -1.72 -2.97
C ALA A 246 21.74 -3.23 -2.77
N LYS A 247 22.70 -3.86 -2.10
CA LYS A 247 22.66 -5.29 -1.77
C LYS A 247 21.49 -5.62 -0.83
N HIS A 248 21.27 -4.81 0.21
CA HIS A 248 20.19 -4.97 1.15
C HIS A 248 18.83 -4.81 0.46
N ILE A 249 18.66 -3.78 -0.38
CA ILE A 249 17.44 -3.56 -1.17
C ILE A 249 17.15 -4.74 -2.09
N ALA A 250 18.15 -5.21 -2.84
CA ALA A 250 17.99 -6.35 -3.73
C ALA A 250 17.53 -7.61 -2.98
N ALA A 251 18.10 -7.88 -1.81
CA ALA A 251 17.70 -9.00 -0.96
C ALA A 251 16.24 -8.86 -0.50
N VAL A 252 15.81 -7.65 -0.07
CA VAL A 252 14.43 -7.39 0.35
C VAL A 252 13.47 -7.50 -0.83
N GLN A 253 13.82 -7.00 -2.02
CA GLN A 253 13.00 -7.13 -3.23
C GLN A 253 12.81 -8.59 -3.64
N ASP A 254 13.86 -9.40 -3.57
CA ASP A 254 13.76 -10.83 -3.84
C ASP A 254 12.89 -11.54 -2.81
N TYR A 255 13.05 -11.24 -1.54
CA TYR A 255 12.21 -11.78 -0.48
C TYR A 255 10.74 -11.41 -0.67
N ALA A 256 10.44 -10.14 -0.95
CA ALA A 256 9.09 -9.63 -1.19
C ALA A 256 8.41 -10.36 -2.35
N ARG A 257 9.11 -10.53 -3.47
CA ARG A 257 8.60 -11.24 -4.65
C ARG A 257 8.30 -12.70 -4.37
N HIS A 258 9.21 -13.41 -3.70
CA HIS A 258 9.08 -14.86 -3.50
C HIS A 258 8.07 -15.24 -2.41
N HIS A 259 7.95 -14.45 -1.35
CA HIS A 259 7.13 -14.80 -0.19
C HIS A 259 5.77 -14.09 -0.15
N PHE A 260 5.65 -12.90 -0.76
CA PHE A 260 4.46 -12.05 -0.68
C PHE A 260 3.86 -11.66 -2.03
N ALA A 261 4.52 -12.01 -3.15
CA ALA A 261 4.16 -11.58 -4.50
C ALA A 261 3.97 -10.05 -4.60
N THR A 262 4.83 -9.30 -3.91
CA THR A 262 4.81 -7.84 -3.80
C THR A 262 6.18 -7.25 -4.12
N GLU A 263 6.28 -5.95 -4.07
CA GLU A 263 7.50 -5.19 -4.28
C GLU A 263 8.03 -4.56 -3.00
N ALA A 264 9.25 -4.02 -3.04
CA ALA A 264 9.81 -3.19 -1.99
C ALA A 264 10.09 -1.79 -2.53
N ILE A 265 9.69 -0.77 -1.77
CA ILE A 265 9.87 0.64 -2.11
C ILE A 265 11.06 1.18 -1.34
N VAL A 266 11.94 1.90 -2.04
CA VAL A 266 13.09 2.58 -1.41
C VAL A 266 12.64 3.96 -0.93
N ILE A 267 12.95 4.26 0.33
CA ILE A 267 12.66 5.55 0.95
C ILE A 267 13.88 6.02 1.74
N SER A 268 14.00 7.32 1.95
CA SER A 268 14.81 7.89 3.03
C SER A 268 13.90 8.67 3.96
N ALA A 269 13.55 8.06 5.09
CA ALA A 269 12.66 8.69 6.06
C ALA A 269 13.23 10.01 6.59
N GLN A 270 14.55 10.17 6.61
CA GLN A 270 15.22 11.41 7.00
C GLN A 270 14.93 12.49 5.97
N ILE A 271 15.24 12.28 4.67
CA ILE A 271 14.97 13.24 3.60
C ILE A 271 13.48 13.60 3.59
N GLU A 272 12.61 12.61 3.60
CA GLU A 272 11.15 12.86 3.58
C GLU A 272 10.69 13.72 4.77
N SER A 273 11.33 13.57 5.94
CA SER A 273 11.06 14.41 7.12
C SER A 273 11.54 15.85 6.95
N GLU A 274 12.64 16.08 6.24
CA GLU A 274 13.19 17.40 5.96
C GLU A 274 12.39 18.14 4.88
N LEU A 275 11.85 17.40 3.90
CA LEU A 275 11.00 17.95 2.83
C LEU A 275 9.64 18.47 3.34
N VAL A 276 9.20 18.06 4.54
CA VAL A 276 7.91 18.48 5.12
C VAL A 276 7.77 20.00 5.23
N ASP A 277 8.86 20.69 5.54
CA ASP A 277 8.88 22.13 5.77
C ASP A 277 9.10 22.94 4.47
N LEU A 278 9.30 22.28 3.33
CA LEU A 278 9.46 22.90 2.01
C LEU A 278 8.12 22.95 1.24
N GLY A 279 8.00 23.94 0.36
CA GLY A 279 6.93 23.96 -0.63
C GLY A 279 7.09 22.80 -1.64
N GLU A 280 5.98 22.33 -2.23
CA GLU A 280 5.99 21.19 -3.17
C GLU A 280 7.02 21.36 -4.31
N ASN A 281 7.13 22.56 -4.89
CA ASN A 281 8.10 22.84 -5.94
C ASN A 281 9.56 22.78 -5.44
N GLU A 282 9.82 23.33 -4.26
CA GLU A 282 11.14 23.32 -3.64
C GLU A 282 11.56 21.89 -3.25
N ALA A 283 10.65 21.10 -2.71
CA ALA A 283 10.87 19.69 -2.39
C ALA A 283 11.24 18.89 -3.65
N MET A 284 10.50 19.10 -4.75
CA MET A 284 10.79 18.45 -6.03
C MET A 284 12.10 18.89 -6.66
N GLU A 285 12.47 20.17 -6.51
CA GLU A 285 13.76 20.69 -6.97
C GLU A 285 14.92 20.08 -6.18
N TYR A 286 14.78 19.96 -4.86
CA TYR A 286 15.75 19.28 -4.01
C TYR A 286 15.97 17.82 -4.42
N LEU A 287 14.88 17.04 -4.57
CA LEU A 287 14.94 15.64 -5.00
C LEU A 287 15.63 15.47 -6.35
N ARG A 288 15.30 16.32 -7.32
CA ARG A 288 15.97 16.33 -8.63
C ARG A 288 17.47 16.66 -8.52
N GLY A 289 17.82 17.57 -7.59
CA GLY A 289 19.23 17.91 -7.32
C GLY A 289 20.07 16.73 -6.86
N ILE A 290 19.48 15.75 -6.19
CA ILE A 290 20.11 14.49 -5.78
C ILE A 290 19.85 13.32 -6.76
N GLY A 291 19.24 13.61 -7.93
CA GLY A 291 18.97 12.59 -8.98
C GLY A 291 17.72 11.74 -8.75
N VAL A 292 16.84 12.13 -7.85
CA VAL A 292 15.58 11.42 -7.55
C VAL A 292 14.42 12.12 -8.26
N GLU A 293 13.65 11.39 -9.08
CA GLU A 293 12.55 11.97 -9.87
C GLU A 293 11.26 12.15 -9.08
N ASP A 294 11.03 11.34 -8.05
CA ASP A 294 9.80 11.35 -7.24
C ASP A 294 10.09 11.01 -5.78
N SER A 295 9.27 11.50 -4.86
CA SER A 295 9.37 11.20 -3.43
C SER A 295 9.11 9.71 -3.16
N GLY A 296 9.93 9.10 -2.30
CA GLY A 296 9.72 7.74 -1.83
C GLY A 296 8.39 7.58 -1.08
N VAL A 297 7.95 8.63 -0.39
CA VAL A 297 6.62 8.71 0.25
C VAL A 297 5.51 8.67 -0.79
N HIS A 298 5.61 9.41 -1.89
CA HIS A 298 4.62 9.34 -2.99
C HIS A 298 4.54 7.93 -3.59
N ALA A 299 5.70 7.34 -3.88
CA ALA A 299 5.77 5.99 -4.41
C ALA A 299 5.14 4.97 -3.45
N LEU A 300 5.41 5.09 -2.14
CA LEU A 300 4.85 4.23 -1.11
C LEU A 300 3.32 4.38 -1.01
N ILE A 301 2.80 5.60 -0.99
CA ILE A 301 1.34 5.84 -0.93
C ILE A 301 0.64 5.18 -2.11
N ARG A 302 1.16 5.38 -3.34
CA ARG A 302 0.58 4.76 -4.55
C ARG A 302 0.67 3.24 -4.51
N ALA A 303 1.81 2.70 -4.08
CA ALA A 303 2.01 1.26 -3.99
C ALA A 303 1.05 0.61 -2.96
N VAL A 304 0.86 1.22 -1.80
CA VAL A 304 -0.12 0.77 -0.79
C VAL A 304 -1.55 0.86 -1.33
N TYR A 305 -1.89 1.93 -2.04
CA TYR A 305 -3.20 2.09 -2.67
C TYR A 305 -3.51 0.95 -3.66
N HIS A 306 -2.53 0.60 -4.50
CA HIS A 306 -2.65 -0.52 -5.43
C HIS A 306 -2.65 -1.89 -4.74
N LEU A 307 -1.85 -2.05 -3.69
CA LEU A 307 -1.78 -3.27 -2.87
C LEU A 307 -3.12 -3.61 -2.22
N LEU A 308 -3.86 -2.58 -1.78
CA LEU A 308 -5.22 -2.69 -1.26
C LEU A 308 -6.27 -3.02 -2.35
N GLY A 309 -5.84 -3.20 -3.60
CA GLY A 309 -6.74 -3.47 -4.72
C GLY A 309 -7.57 -2.27 -5.17
N LEU A 310 -7.18 -1.07 -4.73
CA LEU A 310 -7.91 0.16 -5.04
C LEU A 310 -7.58 0.67 -6.44
N ARG A 311 -8.57 1.34 -7.05
CA ARG A 311 -8.47 2.02 -8.34
C ARG A 311 -9.15 3.37 -8.23
N THR A 312 -8.78 4.28 -9.12
CA THR A 312 -9.33 5.64 -9.15
C THR A 312 -10.12 5.87 -10.43
N PHE A 313 -11.33 6.36 -10.31
CA PHE A 313 -12.02 7.05 -11.39
C PHE A 313 -12.23 8.51 -11.05
N PHE A 314 -12.53 9.33 -12.04
CA PHE A 314 -12.67 10.77 -11.88
C PHE A 314 -14.05 11.24 -12.29
N THR A 315 -14.52 12.28 -11.60
CA THR A 315 -15.55 13.18 -12.08
C THR A 315 -14.95 14.56 -12.25
N THR A 316 -15.26 15.27 -13.33
CA THR A 316 -14.71 16.60 -13.57
C THR A 316 -15.76 17.52 -14.18
N GLY A 317 -15.74 18.78 -13.76
CA GLY A 317 -16.62 19.85 -14.19
C GLY A 317 -16.18 21.19 -13.61
N GLU A 318 -16.84 22.28 -13.98
CA GLU A 318 -16.46 23.65 -13.56
C GLU A 318 -16.43 23.84 -12.04
N LYS A 319 -17.32 23.17 -11.28
CA LYS A 319 -17.35 23.31 -9.83
C LYS A 319 -16.26 22.50 -9.14
N GLU A 320 -16.05 21.27 -9.58
CA GLU A 320 -15.14 20.33 -8.90
C GLU A 320 -14.58 19.29 -9.88
N THR A 321 -13.28 19.01 -9.74
CA THR A 321 -12.66 17.78 -10.22
C THR A 321 -12.33 16.91 -9.01
N ARG A 322 -12.81 15.67 -9.01
CA ARG A 322 -12.65 14.77 -7.88
C ARG A 322 -12.22 13.37 -8.32
N ALA A 323 -11.29 12.81 -7.56
CA ALA A 323 -10.92 11.41 -7.62
C ALA A 323 -11.77 10.59 -6.65
N TRP A 324 -12.24 9.43 -7.10
CA TRP A 324 -13.08 8.51 -6.34
C TRP A 324 -12.40 7.15 -6.25
N THR A 325 -12.43 6.57 -5.07
CA THR A 325 -11.84 5.25 -4.81
C THR A 325 -12.86 4.15 -5.04
N ILE A 326 -12.47 3.14 -5.83
CA ILE A 326 -13.21 1.88 -6.05
C ILE A 326 -12.28 0.69 -5.87
N HIS A 327 -12.83 -0.51 -5.76
CA HIS A 327 -12.05 -1.73 -5.85
C HIS A 327 -11.88 -2.17 -7.30
N ALA A 328 -10.77 -2.81 -7.59
CA ALA A 328 -10.54 -3.42 -8.90
C ALA A 328 -11.64 -4.45 -9.20
N GLY A 329 -12.34 -4.27 -10.32
CA GLY A 329 -13.46 -5.11 -10.71
C GLY A 329 -14.85 -4.52 -10.40
N ASP A 330 -14.92 -3.39 -9.71
CA ASP A 330 -16.19 -2.72 -9.44
C ASP A 330 -16.88 -2.29 -10.73
N LYS A 331 -18.21 -2.48 -10.75
CA LYS A 331 -19.05 -2.13 -11.88
C LYS A 331 -19.54 -0.69 -11.78
N ALA A 332 -19.95 -0.12 -12.92
CA ALA A 332 -20.37 1.29 -13.02
C ALA A 332 -21.50 1.67 -12.05
N ALA A 333 -22.46 0.79 -11.78
CA ALA A 333 -23.51 1.07 -10.80
C ALA A 333 -22.94 1.18 -9.37
N ALA A 334 -22.05 0.26 -8.97
CA ALA A 334 -21.39 0.32 -7.66
C ALA A 334 -20.47 1.54 -7.55
N ALA A 335 -19.73 1.88 -8.60
CA ALA A 335 -18.91 3.09 -8.66
C ALA A 335 -19.77 4.38 -8.51
N ALA A 336 -20.95 4.42 -9.11
CA ALA A 336 -21.91 5.52 -8.90
C ALA A 336 -22.35 5.60 -7.42
N GLY A 337 -22.51 4.45 -6.76
CA GLY A 337 -22.83 4.32 -5.34
C GLY A 337 -21.80 4.93 -4.40
N VAL A 338 -20.51 4.92 -4.80
CA VAL A 338 -19.43 5.57 -4.05
C VAL A 338 -19.64 7.09 -3.96
N ILE A 339 -20.26 7.70 -4.97
CA ILE A 339 -20.61 9.12 -4.96
C ILE A 339 -21.82 9.36 -4.06
N HIS A 340 -22.90 8.62 -4.29
CA HIS A 340 -24.12 8.67 -3.49
C HIS A 340 -24.98 7.43 -3.74
N SER A 341 -25.62 6.90 -2.71
CA SER A 341 -26.48 5.71 -2.80
C SER A 341 -27.63 5.88 -3.81
N ASP A 342 -28.13 7.11 -4.01
CA ASP A 342 -29.17 7.40 -5.00
C ASP A 342 -28.67 7.22 -6.43
N PHE A 343 -27.38 7.50 -6.69
CA PHE A 343 -26.79 7.31 -8.02
C PHE A 343 -26.73 5.81 -8.38
N GLU A 344 -26.46 4.95 -7.41
CA GLU A 344 -26.50 3.50 -7.62
C GLU A 344 -27.93 3.01 -7.89
N ARG A 345 -28.89 3.42 -7.05
CA ARG A 345 -30.30 3.00 -7.17
C ARG A 345 -30.96 3.50 -8.45
N GLY A 346 -30.68 4.75 -8.80
CA GLY A 346 -31.25 5.39 -9.99
C GLY A 346 -30.38 5.29 -11.24
N PHE A 347 -29.35 4.43 -11.25
CA PHE A 347 -28.38 4.35 -12.35
C PHE A 347 -29.04 4.10 -13.70
N ILE A 348 -28.72 4.95 -14.69
CA ILE A 348 -29.18 4.83 -16.08
C ILE A 348 -27.99 4.45 -16.98
N ALA A 349 -26.94 5.26 -16.98
CA ALA A 349 -25.76 5.08 -17.81
C ALA A 349 -24.54 5.80 -17.24
N ALA A 350 -23.35 5.39 -17.66
CA ALA A 350 -22.09 6.07 -17.40
C ALA A 350 -21.51 6.57 -18.73
N GLU A 351 -21.43 7.90 -18.94
CA GLU A 351 -20.65 8.46 -20.03
C GLU A 351 -19.18 8.46 -19.63
N THR A 352 -18.38 7.62 -20.27
CA THR A 352 -17.01 7.29 -19.85
C THR A 352 -16.00 7.63 -20.94
N ILE A 353 -14.90 8.25 -20.56
CA ILE A 353 -13.72 8.45 -21.38
C ILE A 353 -12.46 8.15 -20.55
N GLN A 354 -11.45 7.57 -21.18
CA GLN A 354 -10.16 7.37 -20.53
C GLN A 354 -9.42 8.69 -20.35
N TYR A 355 -8.75 8.87 -19.19
CA TYR A 355 -7.96 10.07 -18.89
C TYR A 355 -7.01 10.45 -20.03
N ASN A 356 -6.24 9.48 -20.56
CA ASN A 356 -5.27 9.74 -21.62
C ASN A 356 -5.91 10.30 -22.91
N ASP A 357 -7.08 9.78 -23.28
CA ASP A 357 -7.83 10.29 -24.44
C ASP A 357 -8.33 11.72 -24.19
N LEU A 358 -8.88 11.99 -23.00
CA LEU A 358 -9.37 13.33 -22.64
C LEU A 358 -8.23 14.34 -22.54
N ALA A 359 -7.11 13.98 -21.93
CA ALA A 359 -5.94 14.83 -21.81
C ALA A 359 -5.32 15.18 -23.18
N ALA A 360 -5.26 14.23 -24.10
CA ALA A 360 -4.75 14.43 -25.46
C ALA A 360 -5.67 15.34 -26.28
N LEU A 361 -7.00 15.18 -26.16
CA LEU A 361 -7.99 15.96 -26.91
C LEU A 361 -8.28 17.34 -26.30
N GLY A 362 -8.05 17.50 -25.01
CA GLY A 362 -8.15 18.78 -24.29
C GLY A 362 -9.57 19.28 -24.02
N SER A 363 -10.63 18.58 -24.47
CA SER A 363 -12.01 18.92 -24.14
C SER A 363 -13.00 17.79 -24.41
N TYR A 364 -14.13 17.79 -23.69
CA TYR A 364 -15.23 16.84 -23.92
C TYR A 364 -15.88 16.99 -25.30
N ALA A 365 -15.93 18.20 -25.85
CA ALA A 365 -16.47 18.44 -27.20
C ALA A 365 -15.66 17.69 -28.25
N LYS A 366 -14.34 17.88 -28.24
CA LYS A 366 -13.42 17.17 -29.15
C LYS A 366 -13.44 15.65 -28.92
N ALA A 367 -13.57 15.22 -27.64
CA ALA A 367 -13.67 13.80 -27.31
C ALA A 367 -14.93 13.16 -27.90
N ARG A 368 -16.07 13.87 -27.90
CA ARG A 368 -17.31 13.44 -28.52
C ARG A 368 -17.20 13.37 -30.05
N GLU A 369 -16.63 14.39 -30.68
CA GLU A 369 -16.37 14.43 -32.12
C GLU A 369 -15.44 13.30 -32.57
N ALA A 370 -14.43 12.97 -31.76
CA ALA A 370 -13.50 11.86 -32.02
C ALA A 370 -14.08 10.48 -31.70
N GLY A 371 -15.33 10.37 -31.22
CA GLY A 371 -15.98 9.10 -30.86
C GLY A 371 -15.35 8.40 -29.65
N LYS A 372 -14.62 9.14 -28.80
CA LYS A 372 -13.94 8.58 -27.62
C LYS A 372 -14.82 8.55 -26.37
N LEU A 373 -15.92 9.30 -26.36
CA LEU A 373 -16.90 9.30 -25.29
C LEU A 373 -17.86 8.12 -25.48
N ARG A 374 -17.85 7.18 -24.56
CA ARG A 374 -18.64 5.94 -24.61
C ARG A 374 -19.81 6.04 -23.63
N SER A 375 -20.93 5.43 -23.96
CA SER A 375 -22.05 5.26 -23.04
C SER A 375 -22.08 3.81 -22.57
N GLU A 376 -21.84 3.60 -21.29
CA GLU A 376 -21.69 2.28 -20.68
C GLU A 376 -22.86 1.97 -19.76
N GLY A 377 -23.25 0.70 -19.69
CA GLY A 377 -24.31 0.19 -18.84
C GLY A 377 -23.83 -0.16 -17.43
N LYS A 378 -24.76 -0.61 -16.59
CA LYS A 378 -24.53 -0.94 -15.17
C LYS A 378 -23.42 -1.99 -14.94
N ASP A 379 -23.21 -2.90 -15.89
CA ASP A 379 -22.27 -4.01 -15.78
C ASP A 379 -20.87 -3.68 -16.32
N TYR A 380 -20.65 -2.46 -16.80
CA TYR A 380 -19.32 -2.01 -17.21
C TYR A 380 -18.37 -2.04 -16.00
N VAL A 381 -17.24 -2.73 -16.16
CA VAL A 381 -16.17 -2.76 -15.15
C VAL A 381 -15.35 -1.47 -15.29
N VAL A 382 -15.40 -0.64 -14.28
CA VAL A 382 -14.70 0.65 -14.25
C VAL A 382 -13.19 0.42 -14.21
N ARG A 383 -12.47 1.15 -15.05
CA ARG A 383 -11.01 1.05 -15.17
C ARG A 383 -10.35 2.22 -14.43
N ASP A 384 -9.13 1.97 -13.96
CA ASP A 384 -8.32 3.06 -13.40
C ASP A 384 -8.11 4.15 -14.46
N GLY A 385 -8.33 5.40 -14.05
CA GLY A 385 -8.24 6.56 -14.96
C GLY A 385 -9.48 6.84 -15.80
N ASP A 386 -10.58 6.11 -15.63
CA ASP A 386 -11.84 6.48 -16.26
C ASP A 386 -12.33 7.83 -15.73
N VAL A 387 -12.72 8.72 -16.64
CA VAL A 387 -13.42 9.97 -16.33
C VAL A 387 -14.88 9.76 -16.67
N ILE A 388 -15.76 9.85 -15.67
CA ILE A 388 -17.14 9.38 -15.77
C ILE A 388 -18.13 10.48 -15.43
N LEU A 389 -19.17 10.62 -16.24
CA LEU A 389 -20.39 11.36 -15.93
C LEU A 389 -21.54 10.37 -15.79
N PHE A 390 -22.02 10.17 -14.56
CA PHE A 390 -23.17 9.31 -14.30
C PHE A 390 -24.49 9.97 -14.65
N ARG A 391 -25.35 9.25 -15.35
CA ARG A 391 -26.76 9.58 -15.57
C ARG A 391 -27.62 8.72 -14.67
N PHE A 392 -28.44 9.35 -13.88
CA PHE A 392 -29.32 8.68 -12.92
C PHE A 392 -30.67 9.39 -12.86
N ASN A 393 -31.67 8.68 -12.39
CA ASN A 393 -33.01 9.20 -12.10
C ASN A 393 -33.39 8.83 -10.67
N VAL A 394 -33.80 9.83 -9.88
CA VAL A 394 -34.17 9.66 -8.44
C VAL A 394 -35.68 9.83 -8.30
#